data_bead13c08463b09d11bc484b9aea242e
#
_entry.id   bead13c08463b09d11bc484b9aea242e
#
_cell.length_a   1.000
_cell.length_b   1.000
_cell.length_c   1.000
_cell.angle_alpha   90.00
_cell.angle_beta   90.00
_cell.angle_gamma   90.00
#
_symmetry.space_group_name_H-M   'P 1'
#
loop_
_entity.id
_entity.type
_entity.pdbx_description
1 polymer ?
#
loop_
_entity_poly.entity_id
_entity_poly.type
_entity_poly.pdbx_seq_one_letter_code
_entity_poly.pdbx_strand_id
1 'polypeptide(L)'
;MKQFILLSVILALVSCASIRVSSDYDTAVDFSTYSTYAFFKPGIDNAKISDLDKRRILKALENTMQTKGLIASETPQILVSFHTKAEKNVRVSESYLGWGSPFLGPYYGWGFNRPYNVTSTTSGVLYIDIIDASTKNLIWQGKGTGTLSKGSPQEREAKINAFVTDILAVYPPMN
;
A
#
# COMPACT_ATOMS: atom_id res chain seq x y z
N MET A 1 -12.88 -18.98 -34.39
CA MET A 1 -12.71 -17.53 -34.09
C MET A 1 -13.34 -17.10 -32.76
N LYS A 2 -14.61 -17.47 -32.45
CA LYS A 2 -15.26 -17.09 -31.17
C LYS A 2 -14.52 -17.61 -29.91
N GLN A 3 -13.94 -18.80 -29.94
CA GLN A 3 -13.18 -19.37 -28.80
C GLN A 3 -11.84 -18.67 -28.55
N PHE A 4 -11.18 -18.12 -29.58
CA PHE A 4 -9.96 -17.35 -29.45
C PHE A 4 -10.21 -15.97 -28.82
N ILE A 5 -11.36 -15.35 -29.09
CA ILE A 5 -11.75 -14.07 -28.48
C ILE A 5 -12.06 -14.27 -27.00
N LEU A 6 -12.70 -15.37 -26.62
CA LEU A 6 -13.00 -15.66 -25.20
C LEU A 6 -11.72 -15.89 -24.38
N LEU A 7 -10.74 -16.59 -24.95
CA LEU A 7 -9.44 -16.84 -24.31
C LEU A 7 -8.63 -15.56 -24.13
N SER A 8 -8.70 -14.63 -25.12
CA SER A 8 -8.01 -13.32 -25.05
C SER A 8 -8.59 -12.40 -23.97
N VAL A 9 -9.89 -12.45 -23.69
CA VAL A 9 -10.56 -11.66 -22.64
C VAL A 9 -10.19 -12.17 -21.25
N ILE A 10 -9.99 -13.47 -21.07
CA ILE A 10 -9.60 -14.06 -19.78
C ILE A 10 -8.15 -13.70 -19.41
N LEU A 11 -7.25 -13.56 -20.40
CA LEU A 11 -5.85 -13.17 -20.16
C LEU A 11 -5.68 -11.70 -19.71
N ALA A 12 -6.66 -10.83 -19.99
CA ALA A 12 -6.59 -9.41 -19.61
C ALA A 12 -6.87 -9.13 -18.12
N LEU A 13 -7.30 -10.14 -17.35
CA LEU A 13 -7.69 -9.97 -15.93
C LEU A 13 -6.58 -10.22 -14.91
N VAL A 14 -5.33 -10.48 -15.33
CA VAL A 14 -4.26 -10.94 -14.42
C VAL A 14 -3.23 -9.86 -14.08
N SER A 15 -3.53 -8.59 -14.22
CA SER A 15 -2.59 -7.51 -13.81
C SER A 15 -3.02 -6.80 -12.53
N CYS A 16 -3.25 -7.55 -11.45
CA CYS A 16 -3.34 -6.96 -10.11
C CYS A 16 -1.96 -7.02 -9.44
N ALA A 17 -1.23 -5.90 -9.45
CA ALA A 17 -0.15 -5.69 -8.50
C ALA A 17 -0.78 -5.65 -7.10
N SER A 18 -0.70 -6.75 -6.34
CA SER A 18 -1.34 -6.86 -5.03
C SER A 18 -0.71 -5.89 -4.04
N ILE A 19 -1.45 -4.86 -3.70
CA ILE A 19 -1.17 -3.98 -2.58
C ILE A 19 -1.51 -4.76 -1.30
N ARG A 20 -0.60 -4.78 -0.32
CA ARG A 20 -0.91 -5.34 1.00
C ARG A 20 -1.47 -4.25 1.86
N VAL A 21 -2.72 -4.42 2.30
CA VAL A 21 -3.41 -3.48 3.16
C VAL A 21 -3.59 -4.06 4.55
N SER A 22 -3.41 -3.23 5.56
CA SER A 22 -3.78 -3.49 6.94
C SER A 22 -4.30 -2.20 7.58
N SER A 23 -5.15 -2.33 8.58
CA SER A 23 -5.64 -1.18 9.36
C SER A 23 -5.62 -1.49 10.84
N ASP A 24 -5.58 -0.42 11.63
CA ASP A 24 -5.72 -0.43 13.07
C ASP A 24 -6.62 0.74 13.49
N TYR A 25 -7.39 0.59 14.55
CA TYR A 25 -8.34 1.61 14.96
C TYR A 25 -8.71 1.50 16.45
N ASP A 26 -9.18 2.60 17.02
CA ASP A 26 -9.71 2.64 18.37
C ASP A 26 -11.12 2.03 18.40
N THR A 27 -11.27 0.89 19.08
CA THR A 27 -12.53 0.13 19.17
C THR A 27 -13.60 0.83 19.99
N ALA A 28 -13.24 1.86 20.75
CA ALA A 28 -14.19 2.66 21.54
C ALA A 28 -14.89 3.76 20.70
N VAL A 29 -14.44 3.99 19.45
CA VAL A 29 -14.94 5.06 18.59
C VAL A 29 -16.10 4.58 17.73
N ASP A 30 -17.19 5.33 17.74
CA ASP A 30 -18.32 5.16 16.81
C ASP A 30 -18.05 5.97 15.53
N PHE A 31 -17.58 5.28 14.50
CA PHE A 31 -17.25 5.88 13.20
C PHE A 31 -18.46 6.37 12.41
N SER A 32 -19.67 5.93 12.74
CA SER A 32 -20.91 6.35 12.05
C SER A 32 -21.29 7.81 12.32
N THR A 33 -20.74 8.39 13.37
CA THR A 33 -21.00 9.77 13.78
C THR A 33 -20.29 10.82 12.94
N TYR A 34 -19.25 10.42 12.19
CA TYR A 34 -18.44 11.33 11.39
C TYR A 34 -18.99 11.48 9.97
N SER A 35 -19.21 12.73 9.57
CA SER A 35 -19.71 13.09 8.24
C SER A 35 -18.87 14.16 7.52
N THR A 36 -18.00 14.86 8.27
CA THR A 36 -17.21 15.96 7.72
C THR A 36 -15.72 15.80 8.00
N TYR A 37 -14.89 16.18 7.02
CA TYR A 37 -13.45 16.08 7.14
C TYR A 37 -12.70 17.32 6.64
N ALA A 38 -11.44 17.45 7.04
CA ALA A 38 -10.45 18.33 6.41
C ALA A 38 -9.08 17.64 6.36
N PHE A 39 -8.20 18.16 5.51
CA PHE A 39 -6.83 17.66 5.44
C PHE A 39 -5.94 18.29 6.52
N PHE A 40 -5.17 17.48 7.22
CA PHE A 40 -4.20 17.91 8.22
C PHE A 40 -2.85 18.22 7.55
N LYS A 41 -2.68 19.46 7.08
CA LYS A 41 -1.49 19.93 6.35
C LYS A 41 -0.16 19.60 7.02
N PRO A 42 0.04 19.82 8.34
CA PRO A 42 1.35 19.57 8.97
C PRO A 42 1.84 18.12 8.81
N GLY A 43 0.95 17.15 8.84
CA GLY A 43 1.30 15.74 8.60
C GLY A 43 1.68 15.49 7.13
N ILE A 44 0.91 16.07 6.21
CA ILE A 44 1.09 15.90 4.76
C ILE A 44 2.39 16.55 4.28
N ASP A 45 2.72 17.73 4.78
CA ASP A 45 3.92 18.47 4.37
C ASP A 45 5.20 17.70 4.74
N ASN A 46 5.18 16.93 5.81
CA ASN A 46 6.29 16.08 6.26
C ASN A 46 6.48 14.81 5.42
N ALA A 47 5.55 14.44 4.53
CA ALA A 47 5.69 13.27 3.68
C ALA A 47 6.87 13.43 2.70
N LYS A 48 7.81 12.47 2.74
CA LYS A 48 9.06 12.50 1.94
C LYS A 48 8.84 11.96 0.53
N ILE A 49 7.96 12.61 -0.23
CA ILE A 49 7.65 12.30 -1.63
C ILE A 49 7.59 13.59 -2.45
N SER A 50 7.51 13.46 -3.79
CA SER A 50 7.40 14.62 -4.67
C SER A 50 6.06 15.37 -4.46
N ASP A 51 6.06 16.67 -4.68
CA ASP A 51 4.82 17.47 -4.56
C ASP A 51 3.75 17.06 -5.58
N LEU A 52 4.17 16.51 -6.73
CA LEU A 52 3.23 15.95 -7.70
C LEU A 52 2.52 14.72 -7.13
N ASP A 53 3.23 13.85 -6.43
CA ASP A 53 2.64 12.68 -5.82
C ASP A 53 1.79 13.04 -4.59
N LYS A 54 2.19 14.03 -3.79
CA LYS A 54 1.34 14.59 -2.73
C LYS A 54 -0.01 15.03 -3.27
N ARG A 55 -0.01 15.79 -4.38
CA ARG A 55 -1.25 16.26 -5.04
C ARG A 55 -2.10 15.10 -5.57
N ARG A 56 -1.49 14.06 -6.15
CA ARG A 56 -2.21 12.86 -6.61
C ARG A 56 -2.88 12.12 -5.45
N ILE A 57 -2.15 11.95 -4.32
CA ILE A 57 -2.68 11.31 -3.12
C ILE A 57 -3.84 12.13 -2.55
N LEU A 58 -3.70 13.46 -2.43
CA LEU A 58 -4.77 14.33 -1.95
C LEU A 58 -6.03 14.22 -2.81
N LYS A 59 -5.89 14.24 -4.13
CA LYS A 59 -7.01 14.07 -5.06
C LYS A 59 -7.67 12.71 -4.92
N ALA A 60 -6.88 11.64 -4.77
CA ALA A 60 -7.40 10.30 -4.56
C ALA A 60 -8.14 10.18 -3.22
N LEU A 61 -7.62 10.77 -2.15
CA LEU A 61 -8.26 10.84 -0.84
C LEU A 61 -9.60 11.58 -0.92
N GLU A 62 -9.61 12.77 -1.53
CA GLU A 62 -10.83 13.58 -1.72
C GLU A 62 -11.92 12.78 -2.43
N ASN A 63 -11.60 12.18 -3.58
CA ASN A 63 -12.54 11.37 -4.36
C ASN A 63 -13.07 10.19 -3.52
N THR A 64 -12.18 9.48 -2.81
CA THR A 64 -12.58 8.30 -2.04
C THR A 64 -13.41 8.69 -0.81
N MET A 65 -13.06 9.77 -0.10
CA MET A 65 -13.86 10.28 1.03
C MET A 65 -15.26 10.69 0.58
N GLN A 66 -15.36 11.37 -0.57
CA GLN A 66 -16.64 11.75 -1.14
C GLN A 66 -17.51 10.53 -1.50
N THR A 67 -16.94 9.48 -2.08
CA THR A 67 -17.69 8.23 -2.37
C THR A 67 -18.17 7.52 -1.10
N LYS A 68 -17.51 7.76 0.04
CA LYS A 68 -17.93 7.27 1.37
C LYS A 68 -18.93 8.17 2.07
N GLY A 69 -19.38 9.25 1.43
CA GLY A 69 -20.37 10.19 2.00
C GLY A 69 -19.77 11.23 2.94
N LEU A 70 -18.45 11.33 3.04
CA LEU A 70 -17.79 12.36 3.84
C LEU A 70 -17.67 13.67 3.04
N ILE A 71 -17.95 14.80 3.67
CA ILE A 71 -17.97 16.13 3.05
C ILE A 71 -16.81 16.98 3.60
N ALA A 72 -16.07 17.62 2.70
CA ALA A 72 -15.03 18.56 3.12
C ALA A 72 -15.64 19.78 3.83
N SER A 73 -15.07 20.20 4.97
CA SER A 73 -15.59 21.27 5.82
C SER A 73 -14.49 22.09 6.45
N GLU A 74 -14.74 23.39 6.66
CA GLU A 74 -13.86 24.26 7.44
C GLU A 74 -13.95 23.98 8.97
N THR A 75 -15.07 23.37 9.39
CA THR A 75 -15.29 22.89 10.76
C THR A 75 -15.42 21.37 10.77
N PRO A 76 -14.33 20.64 10.52
CA PRO A 76 -14.34 19.20 10.33
C PRO A 76 -14.52 18.46 11.65
N GLN A 77 -15.15 17.29 11.57
CA GLN A 77 -15.21 16.34 12.70
C GLN A 77 -13.98 15.44 12.73
N ILE A 78 -13.41 15.13 11.55
CA ILE A 78 -12.15 14.38 11.44
C ILE A 78 -11.12 15.12 10.59
N LEU A 79 -9.86 14.86 10.90
CA LEU A 79 -8.72 15.33 10.13
C LEU A 79 -8.07 14.14 9.43
N VAL A 80 -7.84 14.27 8.13
CA VAL A 80 -7.21 13.25 7.31
C VAL A 80 -5.77 13.66 7.01
N SER A 81 -4.84 12.78 7.34
CA SER A 81 -3.43 12.95 7.06
C SER A 81 -2.86 11.74 6.34
N PHE A 82 -1.67 11.89 5.77
CA PHE A 82 -0.92 10.74 5.28
C PHE A 82 0.58 10.98 5.47
N HIS A 83 1.30 9.89 5.60
CA HIS A 83 2.76 9.89 5.59
C HIS A 83 3.30 8.67 4.86
N THR A 84 4.56 8.72 4.47
CA THR A 84 5.19 7.65 3.70
C THR A 84 6.47 7.18 4.37
N LYS A 85 6.74 5.88 4.27
CA LYS A 85 8.00 5.26 4.68
C LYS A 85 8.56 4.42 3.54
N ALA A 86 9.87 4.32 3.44
CA ALA A 86 10.54 3.32 2.59
C ALA A 86 10.91 2.12 3.46
N GLU A 87 10.38 0.94 3.15
CA GLU A 87 10.78 -0.31 3.79
C GLU A 87 11.71 -1.08 2.85
N LYS A 88 12.91 -1.37 3.33
CA LYS A 88 13.86 -2.21 2.63
C LYS A 88 13.65 -3.66 3.07
N ASN A 89 13.02 -4.45 2.22
CA ASN A 89 12.87 -5.88 2.44
C ASN A 89 14.11 -6.59 1.88
N VAL A 90 14.88 -7.18 2.77
CA VAL A 90 16.02 -8.04 2.40
C VAL A 90 15.53 -9.48 2.48
N ARG A 91 15.41 -10.16 1.34
CA ARG A 91 15.21 -11.61 1.29
C ARG A 91 16.55 -12.29 1.11
N VAL A 92 16.93 -13.09 2.07
CA VAL A 92 18.02 -14.06 1.93
C VAL A 92 17.37 -15.38 1.53
N SER A 93 17.53 -15.81 0.29
CA SER A 93 17.11 -17.13 -0.15
C SER A 93 18.34 -18.04 -0.25
N GLU A 94 18.34 -19.08 0.57
CA GLU A 94 19.26 -20.18 0.41
C GLU A 94 18.78 -21.05 -0.76
N SER A 95 19.52 -21.09 -1.86
CA SER A 95 19.26 -22.05 -2.93
C SER A 95 19.70 -23.42 -2.48
N TYR A 96 18.76 -24.22 -2.01
CA TYR A 96 18.98 -25.64 -1.77
C TYR A 96 18.93 -26.39 -3.11
N LEU A 97 20.02 -26.35 -3.87
CA LEU A 97 20.23 -27.28 -4.98
C LEU A 97 20.78 -28.60 -4.41
N GLY A 98 19.91 -29.28 -3.66
CA GLY A 98 20.19 -30.61 -3.14
C GLY A 98 19.79 -31.72 -4.13
N TRP A 99 20.38 -31.75 -5.29
CA TRP A 99 20.48 -32.99 -6.04
C TRP A 99 21.86 -33.57 -5.75
N GLY A 100 21.95 -34.30 -4.64
CA GLY A 100 23.07 -35.18 -4.38
C GLY A 100 23.11 -36.23 -5.48
N SER A 101 24.03 -36.07 -6.42
CA SER A 101 24.39 -37.14 -7.33
C SER A 101 24.88 -38.33 -6.48
N PRO A 102 24.24 -39.49 -6.51
CA PRO A 102 24.68 -40.66 -5.73
C PRO A 102 26.00 -41.26 -6.26
N PHE A 103 26.60 -40.64 -7.27
CA PHE A 103 27.81 -41.16 -7.93
C PHE A 103 29.14 -40.48 -7.56
N LEU A 104 29.12 -39.43 -6.72
CA LEU A 104 30.34 -38.77 -6.24
C LEU A 104 30.51 -39.10 -4.74
N GLY A 105 31.42 -40.03 -4.49
CA GLY A 105 31.75 -40.52 -3.17
C GLY A 105 32.25 -39.45 -2.18
N PRO A 106 32.44 -39.82 -0.88
CA PRO A 106 32.59 -38.87 0.24
C PRO A 106 33.90 -38.06 0.28
N TYR A 107 34.73 -38.09 -0.77
CA TYR A 107 36.09 -37.53 -0.77
C TYR A 107 36.22 -36.10 -1.36
N TYR A 108 35.18 -35.47 -1.91
CA TYR A 108 35.26 -34.11 -2.48
C TYR A 108 34.36 -33.13 -1.73
N GLY A 109 34.46 -33.09 -0.41
CA GLY A 109 33.63 -32.24 0.44
C GLY A 109 34.31 -30.99 0.99
N TRP A 110 35.24 -30.37 0.33
CA TRP A 110 35.88 -29.13 0.79
C TRP A 110 35.65 -27.98 -0.20
N GLY A 111 34.80 -27.03 0.23
CA GLY A 111 34.76 -25.71 -0.38
C GLY A 111 33.60 -25.37 -1.28
N PHE A 112 32.37 -25.82 -1.01
CA PHE A 112 31.20 -25.21 -1.67
C PHE A 112 30.84 -23.88 -0.98
N ASN A 113 31.37 -22.82 -1.52
CA ASN A 113 30.89 -21.47 -1.29
C ASN A 113 29.41 -21.44 -1.72
N ARG A 114 28.48 -21.52 -0.77
CA ARG A 114 27.03 -21.46 -1.03
C ARG A 114 26.72 -20.04 -1.53
N PRO A 115 26.24 -19.86 -2.77
CA PRO A 115 25.84 -18.55 -3.23
C PRO A 115 24.56 -18.14 -2.47
N TYR A 116 24.70 -17.21 -1.55
CA TYR A 116 23.56 -16.52 -0.94
C TYR A 116 23.02 -15.52 -1.95
N ASN A 117 21.81 -15.75 -2.45
CA ASN A 117 21.12 -14.74 -3.23
C ASN A 117 20.43 -13.78 -2.26
N VAL A 118 21.04 -12.61 -2.08
CA VAL A 118 20.46 -11.52 -1.31
C VAL A 118 19.68 -10.63 -2.28
N THR A 119 18.38 -10.77 -2.29
CA THR A 119 17.50 -9.87 -3.05
C THR A 119 17.02 -8.77 -2.14
N SER A 120 17.43 -7.53 -2.41
CA SER A 120 16.95 -6.33 -1.73
C SER A 120 15.87 -5.66 -2.56
N THR A 121 14.64 -5.62 -2.04
CA THR A 121 13.52 -4.91 -2.67
C THR A 121 13.10 -3.76 -1.78
N THR A 122 13.09 -2.53 -2.33
CA THR A 122 12.55 -1.37 -1.63
C THR A 122 11.08 -1.21 -1.99
N SER A 123 10.20 -1.35 -1.00
CA SER A 123 8.78 -1.06 -1.13
C SER A 123 8.45 0.26 -0.44
N GLY A 124 7.56 1.04 -1.06
CA GLY A 124 6.97 2.20 -0.42
C GLY A 124 5.81 1.77 0.48
N VAL A 125 5.68 2.43 1.61
CA VAL A 125 4.54 2.27 2.51
C VAL A 125 3.83 3.62 2.60
N LEU A 126 2.53 3.61 2.35
CA LEU A 126 1.64 4.74 2.57
C LEU A 126 0.80 4.45 3.80
N TYR A 127 0.82 5.37 4.74
CA TYR A 127 -0.08 5.41 5.88
C TYR A 127 -1.11 6.51 5.65
N ILE A 128 -2.37 6.22 5.93
CA ILE A 128 -3.47 7.19 5.97
C ILE A 128 -3.98 7.20 7.40
N ASP A 129 -3.96 8.38 8.00
CA ASP A 129 -4.33 8.61 9.38
C ASP A 129 -5.65 9.39 9.44
N ILE A 130 -6.58 8.92 10.26
CA ILE A 130 -7.82 9.63 10.59
C ILE A 130 -7.75 10.00 12.06
N ILE A 131 -7.88 11.30 12.31
CA ILE A 131 -7.68 11.93 13.60
C ILE A 131 -9.00 12.61 13.97
N ASP A 132 -9.48 12.39 15.18
CA ASP A 132 -10.62 13.15 15.71
C ASP A 132 -10.26 14.64 15.85
N ALA A 133 -11.07 15.51 15.25
CA ALA A 133 -10.73 16.94 15.19
C ALA A 133 -10.85 17.65 16.55
N SER A 134 -11.65 17.11 17.47
CA SER A 134 -11.86 17.70 18.80
C SER A 134 -10.78 17.28 19.79
N THR A 135 -10.50 15.98 19.87
CA THR A 135 -9.54 15.41 20.83
C THR A 135 -8.12 15.39 20.33
N LYS A 136 -7.92 15.52 19.00
CA LYS A 136 -6.64 15.35 18.28
C LYS A 136 -6.03 13.95 18.41
N ASN A 137 -6.83 12.96 18.80
CA ASN A 137 -6.41 11.58 18.88
C ASN A 137 -6.48 10.90 17.51
N LEU A 138 -5.49 10.06 17.21
CA LEU A 138 -5.55 9.13 16.08
C LEU A 138 -6.62 8.08 16.40
N ILE A 139 -7.65 7.98 15.56
CA ILE A 139 -8.77 7.06 15.77
C ILE A 139 -8.76 5.91 14.78
N TRP A 140 -8.11 6.07 13.62
CA TRP A 140 -7.94 5.03 12.63
C TRP A 140 -6.67 5.26 11.81
N GLN A 141 -5.97 4.20 11.49
CA GLN A 141 -4.82 4.22 10.59
C GLN A 141 -4.90 3.07 9.59
N GLY A 142 -4.82 3.40 8.32
CA GLY A 142 -4.66 2.44 7.24
C GLY A 142 -3.23 2.41 6.71
N LYS A 143 -2.71 1.22 6.45
CA LYS A 143 -1.37 0.98 5.90
C LYS A 143 -1.48 0.24 4.58
N GLY A 144 -0.88 0.78 3.53
CA GLY A 144 -0.69 0.09 2.25
C GLY A 144 0.80 -0.10 1.95
N THR A 145 1.19 -1.29 1.51
CA THR A 145 2.58 -1.60 1.13
C THR A 145 2.64 -2.03 -0.33
N GLY A 146 3.50 -1.36 -1.11
CA GLY A 146 3.66 -1.67 -2.54
C GLY A 146 4.66 -0.76 -3.23
N THR A 147 4.74 -0.82 -4.55
CA THR A 147 5.65 0.00 -5.36
C THR A 147 4.89 1.13 -6.04
N LEU A 148 5.02 2.35 -5.52
CA LEU A 148 4.36 3.55 -6.07
C LEU A 148 5.17 4.28 -7.15
N SER A 149 6.49 4.10 -7.19
CA SER A 149 7.40 5.06 -7.82
C SER A 149 7.78 4.79 -9.28
N LYS A 150 7.32 3.70 -9.91
CA LYS A 150 7.72 3.32 -11.28
C LYS A 150 6.55 3.46 -12.26
N GLY A 151 6.83 4.04 -13.43
CA GLY A 151 5.91 4.16 -14.55
C GLY A 151 5.77 5.59 -15.09
N SER A 152 5.00 5.73 -16.16
CA SER A 152 4.59 7.01 -16.73
C SER A 152 3.77 7.82 -15.72
N PRO A 153 3.58 9.14 -15.92
CA PRO A 153 2.74 9.96 -15.05
C PRO A 153 1.32 9.41 -14.88
N GLN A 154 0.73 8.87 -15.95
CA GLN A 154 -0.61 8.28 -15.96
C GLN A 154 -0.66 6.97 -15.17
N GLU A 155 0.32 6.09 -15.35
CA GLU A 155 0.42 4.85 -14.58
C GLU A 155 0.64 5.11 -13.09
N ARG A 156 1.40 6.15 -12.74
CA ARG A 156 1.61 6.55 -11.35
C ARG A 156 0.32 7.07 -10.73
N GLU A 157 -0.46 7.89 -11.46
CA GLU A 157 -1.76 8.39 -10.99
C GLU A 157 -2.73 7.22 -10.76
N ALA A 158 -2.83 6.29 -11.71
CA ALA A 158 -3.67 5.10 -11.57
C ALA A 158 -3.26 4.23 -10.37
N LYS A 159 -1.96 3.99 -10.18
CA LYS A 159 -1.44 3.24 -9.03
C LYS A 159 -1.74 3.93 -7.70
N ILE A 160 -1.55 5.25 -7.61
CA ILE A 160 -1.84 6.02 -6.40
C ILE A 160 -3.34 5.98 -6.08
N ASN A 161 -4.20 6.13 -7.09
CA ASN A 161 -5.64 6.02 -6.91
C ASN A 161 -6.03 4.62 -6.37
N ALA A 162 -5.53 3.55 -6.99
CA ALA A 162 -5.77 2.18 -6.51
C ALA A 162 -5.27 2.01 -5.06
N PHE A 163 -4.09 2.51 -4.75
CA PHE A 163 -3.49 2.41 -3.41
C PHE A 163 -4.35 3.07 -2.33
N VAL A 164 -4.79 4.30 -2.58
CA VAL A 164 -5.66 5.04 -1.64
C VAL A 164 -7.02 4.36 -1.51
N THR A 165 -7.62 3.93 -2.64
CA THR A 165 -8.90 3.23 -2.64
C THR A 165 -8.84 1.93 -1.86
N ASP A 166 -7.79 1.12 -2.07
CA ASP A 166 -7.62 -0.16 -1.37
C ASP A 166 -7.42 0.04 0.14
N ILE A 167 -6.59 1.04 0.56
CA ILE A 167 -6.40 1.35 1.98
C ILE A 167 -7.73 1.79 2.62
N LEU A 168 -8.46 2.69 1.95
CA LEU A 168 -9.72 3.20 2.49
C LEU A 168 -10.90 2.23 2.30
N ALA A 169 -10.76 1.14 1.55
CA ALA A 169 -11.80 0.11 1.45
C ALA A 169 -12.17 -0.48 2.82
N VAL A 170 -11.20 -0.53 3.75
CA VAL A 170 -11.39 -1.01 5.13
C VAL A 170 -11.73 0.09 6.14
N TYR A 171 -12.08 1.30 5.67
CA TYR A 171 -12.60 2.40 6.48
C TYR A 171 -14.06 2.72 6.06
N PRO A 172 -15.01 2.97 6.99
CA PRO A 172 -14.87 2.73 8.42
C PRO A 172 -14.75 1.24 8.74
N PRO A 173 -14.15 0.87 9.90
CA PRO A 173 -14.14 -0.53 10.30
C PRO A 173 -15.58 -1.02 10.49
N MET A 174 -15.84 -2.26 10.09
CA MET A 174 -17.12 -2.91 10.39
C MET A 174 -17.06 -3.43 11.82
N ASN A 175 -17.94 -2.88 12.68
CA ASN A 175 -18.14 -3.35 14.06
C ASN A 175 -18.97 -4.63 14.05
#